data_77aa26eb43aaf838d282a298a1de5756
#
_entry.id   77aa26eb43aaf838d282a298a1de5756
#
_cell.length_a   1.000
_cell.length_b   1.000
_cell.length_c   1.000
_cell.angle_alpha   90.00
_cell.angle_beta   90.00
_cell.angle_gamma   90.00
#
_symmetry.space_group_name_H-M   'P 1'
#
loop_
_entity.id
_entity.type
_entity.pdbx_description
1 polymer ?
#
loop_
_entity_poly.entity_id
_entity_poly.type
_entity_poly.pdbx_seq_one_letter_code
_entity_poly.pdbx_strand_id
1 'polypeptide(L)'
;MTVKITKDYAPVVSSGARPGIKMSKCIGVTIHNTDNSGVGADAQAHANLLKNSWKNKQQSWHFAVDENGAYQSIPTDEIAWHAGDGGSGKGNTQTIAIEICMNSDGDLEKATDNAAQLAAQQLKKKGLSADKLYQHHDWSGKNCPSQIRAGKPYNWSTFKSKVKAYYNGNTSASKPSAGTGSGSNSSKKTVSQLADEVIAGKWGNGDTRKKKLEAAGYDYDAVQKEVNKQLGVSTSTGSGNTSSKKKTVTLPSSASSWRVYPTNKAPVIGNECGYLYPSKFGGLTYDILATPQTDVATIQTRDYGKVNIYVAKSTGAIIK
;
A
#
# COMPACT_ATOMS: atom_id res chain seq x y z
N MET A 1 -17.75 -12.77 8.52
CA MET A 1 -17.31 -14.13 8.12
C MET A 1 -15.79 -14.19 8.30
N THR A 2 -15.23 -15.35 8.63
CA THR A 2 -13.78 -15.58 8.75
C THR A 2 -13.30 -16.34 7.52
N VAL A 3 -12.09 -16.03 7.05
CA VAL A 3 -11.47 -16.77 5.95
C VAL A 3 -11.25 -18.23 6.41
N LYS A 4 -11.65 -19.19 5.58
CA LYS A 4 -11.38 -20.60 5.82
C LYS A 4 -9.87 -20.83 5.72
N ILE A 5 -9.27 -21.43 6.75
CA ILE A 5 -7.84 -21.76 6.78
C ILE A 5 -7.68 -23.27 6.79
N THR A 6 -7.01 -23.80 5.78
CA THR A 6 -6.58 -25.20 5.72
C THR A 6 -5.13 -25.28 6.16
N LYS A 7 -4.83 -26.01 7.23
CA LYS A 7 -3.45 -26.22 7.69
C LYS A 7 -2.83 -27.36 6.89
N ASP A 8 -1.76 -27.06 6.17
CA ASP A 8 -0.99 -28.04 5.39
C ASP A 8 0.51 -27.67 5.49
N TYR A 9 1.10 -28.03 6.62
CA TYR A 9 2.44 -27.59 6.97
C TYR A 9 3.52 -28.27 6.11
N ALA A 10 4.45 -27.47 5.62
CA ALA A 10 5.68 -27.96 5.02
C ALA A 10 6.52 -28.72 6.05
N PRO A 11 7.30 -29.75 5.62
CA PRO A 11 8.19 -30.46 6.51
C PRO A 11 9.27 -29.53 7.08
N VAL A 12 9.71 -29.82 8.30
CA VAL A 12 10.82 -29.08 8.92
C VAL A 12 12.13 -29.52 8.25
N VAL A 13 12.84 -28.58 7.65
CA VAL A 13 14.17 -28.76 7.06
C VAL A 13 15.01 -27.57 7.48
N SER A 14 16.02 -27.73 8.30
CA SER A 14 16.78 -26.65 8.95
C SER A 14 17.38 -25.62 7.98
N SER A 15 17.79 -26.04 6.81
CA SER A 15 18.30 -25.19 5.72
C SER A 15 17.26 -24.88 4.64
N GLY A 16 16.00 -25.28 4.84
CA GLY A 16 14.96 -25.24 3.83
C GLY A 16 13.88 -24.19 4.04
N ALA A 17 12.75 -24.43 3.42
CA ALA A 17 11.58 -23.52 3.43
C ALA A 17 11.01 -23.31 4.84
N ARG A 18 10.95 -24.36 5.65
CA ARG A 18 10.51 -24.29 7.05
C ARG A 18 11.67 -24.73 7.97
N PRO A 19 12.46 -23.78 8.49
CA PRO A 19 13.62 -24.11 9.32
C PRO A 19 13.23 -24.63 10.74
N GLY A 20 11.97 -24.47 11.17
CA GLY A 20 11.52 -24.84 12.50
C GLY A 20 11.95 -23.87 13.59
N ILE A 21 12.49 -22.71 13.22
CA ILE A 21 12.95 -21.68 14.15
C ILE A 21 11.77 -20.88 14.67
N LYS A 22 11.67 -20.72 15.99
CA LYS A 22 10.59 -19.93 16.60
C LYS A 22 10.80 -18.43 16.37
N MET A 23 9.71 -17.76 16.05
CA MET A 23 9.64 -16.30 15.95
C MET A 23 9.68 -15.73 17.39
N SER A 24 10.74 -14.97 17.70
CA SER A 24 10.92 -14.38 19.04
C SER A 24 9.85 -13.33 19.37
N LYS A 25 9.42 -12.58 18.36
CA LYS A 25 8.41 -11.52 18.49
C LYS A 25 7.72 -11.31 17.13
N CYS A 26 6.40 -11.27 17.15
CA CYS A 26 5.64 -10.83 15.97
C CYS A 26 5.42 -9.31 16.01
N ILE A 27 5.80 -8.58 14.96
CA ILE A 27 5.62 -7.13 14.84
C ILE A 27 4.57 -6.75 13.79
N GLY A 28 4.07 -7.70 13.00
CA GLY A 28 3.05 -7.43 11.99
C GLY A 28 2.87 -8.52 10.97
N VAL A 29 2.17 -8.16 9.91
CA VAL A 29 1.87 -9.01 8.74
C VAL A 29 2.48 -8.38 7.50
N THR A 30 3.21 -9.16 6.71
CA THR A 30 3.76 -8.75 5.41
C THR A 30 2.93 -9.36 4.29
N ILE A 31 2.54 -8.51 3.34
CA ILE A 31 1.70 -8.87 2.20
C ILE A 31 2.56 -9.01 0.95
N HIS A 32 2.27 -10.06 0.17
CA HIS A 32 2.92 -10.39 -1.09
C HIS A 32 1.89 -10.69 -2.17
N ASN A 33 2.32 -10.68 -3.43
CA ASN A 33 1.69 -11.45 -4.52
C ASN A 33 2.63 -12.57 -4.93
N THR A 34 2.07 -13.71 -5.30
CA THR A 34 2.84 -14.90 -5.71
C THR A 34 3.67 -14.68 -6.98
N ASP A 35 3.42 -13.60 -7.73
CA ASP A 35 3.99 -13.30 -9.06
C ASP A 35 3.87 -14.49 -10.03
N ASN A 36 2.86 -15.36 -9.84
CA ASN A 36 2.54 -16.53 -10.64
C ASN A 36 1.12 -16.44 -11.19
N SER A 37 1.00 -16.14 -12.49
CA SER A 37 -0.29 -16.04 -13.20
C SER A 37 -0.69 -17.36 -13.92
N GLY A 38 0.06 -18.43 -13.74
CA GLY A 38 -0.24 -19.73 -14.35
C GLY A 38 -1.62 -20.24 -13.95
N VAL A 39 -2.31 -20.92 -14.87
CA VAL A 39 -3.58 -21.62 -14.59
C VAL A 39 -3.35 -22.64 -13.48
N GLY A 40 -4.25 -22.69 -12.50
CA GLY A 40 -4.17 -23.59 -11.34
C GLY A 40 -3.10 -23.22 -10.31
N ALA A 41 -2.45 -22.03 -10.41
CA ALA A 41 -1.50 -21.55 -9.41
C ALA A 41 -2.23 -20.94 -8.20
N ASP A 42 -3.14 -21.69 -7.60
CA ASP A 42 -3.96 -21.36 -6.45
C ASP A 42 -3.23 -21.54 -5.10
N ALA A 43 -3.92 -21.33 -4.00
CA ALA A 43 -3.35 -21.44 -2.66
C ALA A 43 -2.91 -22.87 -2.32
N GLN A 44 -3.62 -23.88 -2.80
CA GLN A 44 -3.26 -25.30 -2.60
C GLN A 44 -1.98 -25.65 -3.38
N ALA A 45 -1.87 -25.22 -4.64
CA ALA A 45 -0.69 -25.43 -5.46
C ALA A 45 0.56 -24.81 -4.80
N HIS A 46 0.44 -23.59 -4.23
CA HIS A 46 1.52 -22.93 -3.52
C HIS A 46 1.88 -23.64 -2.20
N ALA A 47 0.91 -24.18 -1.47
CA ALA A 47 1.20 -25.02 -0.31
C ALA A 47 1.94 -26.31 -0.70
N ASN A 48 1.51 -26.99 -1.74
CA ASN A 48 2.17 -28.18 -2.30
C ASN A 48 3.59 -27.87 -2.77
N LEU A 49 3.83 -26.68 -3.33
CA LEU A 49 5.16 -26.25 -3.77
C LEU A 49 6.15 -26.21 -2.59
N LEU A 50 5.77 -25.60 -1.45
CA LEU A 50 6.62 -25.53 -0.25
C LEU A 50 6.84 -26.91 0.36
N LYS A 51 5.80 -27.76 0.35
CA LYS A 51 5.82 -29.08 0.95
C LYS A 51 6.73 -30.05 0.20
N ASN A 52 6.78 -29.96 -1.13
CA ASN A 52 7.41 -30.91 -2.02
C ASN A 52 8.66 -30.33 -2.70
N SER A 53 8.46 -29.50 -3.74
CA SER A 53 9.54 -29.06 -4.63
C SER A 53 10.49 -28.05 -4.00
N TRP A 54 10.00 -27.21 -3.08
CA TRP A 54 10.77 -26.15 -2.45
C TRP A 54 11.17 -26.43 -1.00
N LYS A 55 10.89 -27.61 -0.48
CA LYS A 55 11.22 -27.95 0.91
C LYS A 55 12.67 -27.66 1.30
N ASN A 56 13.60 -27.77 0.35
CA ASN A 56 15.04 -27.52 0.55
C ASN A 56 15.47 -26.08 0.17
N LYS A 57 14.55 -25.19 -0.23
CA LYS A 57 14.87 -23.81 -0.59
C LYS A 57 14.60 -22.86 0.58
N GLN A 58 15.48 -21.89 0.78
CA GLN A 58 15.24 -20.77 1.72
C GLN A 58 14.31 -19.72 1.12
N GLN A 59 13.08 -20.14 0.80
CA GLN A 59 12.02 -19.28 0.32
C GLN A 59 10.69 -19.88 0.78
N SER A 60 9.88 -19.09 1.50
CA SER A 60 8.64 -19.60 2.08
C SER A 60 7.72 -18.48 2.55
N TRP A 61 6.51 -18.85 2.95
CA TRP A 61 5.47 -17.98 3.49
C TRP A 61 4.62 -18.74 4.49
N HIS A 62 3.89 -18.01 5.33
CA HIS A 62 2.99 -18.63 6.31
C HIS A 62 1.68 -19.05 5.67
N PHE A 63 1.13 -18.19 4.79
CA PHE A 63 -0.13 -18.42 4.11
C PHE A 63 -0.04 -18.12 2.62
N ALA A 64 -0.65 -18.96 1.79
CA ALA A 64 -1.09 -18.64 0.45
C ALA A 64 -2.62 -18.49 0.48
N VAL A 65 -3.15 -17.49 -0.24
CA VAL A 65 -4.57 -17.10 -0.20
C VAL A 65 -5.11 -16.94 -1.61
N ASP A 66 -6.23 -17.56 -1.90
CA ASP A 66 -7.00 -17.43 -3.12
C ASP A 66 -8.47 -17.03 -2.83
N GLU A 67 -9.33 -17.08 -3.84
CA GLU A 67 -10.75 -16.77 -3.71
C GLU A 67 -11.53 -17.78 -2.86
N ASN A 68 -11.00 -18.98 -2.62
CA ASN A 68 -11.64 -20.06 -1.87
C ASN A 68 -11.23 -20.10 -0.39
N GLY A 69 -10.11 -19.44 -0.05
CA GLY A 69 -9.60 -19.37 1.32
C GLY A 69 -8.09 -19.31 1.40
N ALA A 70 -7.52 -19.90 2.46
CA ALA A 70 -6.09 -19.86 2.72
C ALA A 70 -5.53 -21.23 3.07
N TYR A 71 -4.33 -21.53 2.59
CA TYR A 71 -3.52 -22.64 3.03
C TYR A 71 -2.40 -22.14 3.94
N GLN A 72 -2.30 -22.69 5.13
CA GLN A 72 -1.24 -22.38 6.08
C GLN A 72 -0.11 -23.41 5.97
N SER A 73 1.04 -22.96 5.44
CA SER A 73 2.20 -23.82 5.21
C SER A 73 3.25 -23.78 6.33
N ILE A 74 3.27 -22.71 7.14
CA ILE A 74 4.17 -22.56 8.30
C ILE A 74 3.36 -22.07 9.50
N PRO A 75 3.60 -22.60 10.72
CA PRO A 75 3.01 -22.08 11.96
C PRO A 75 3.36 -20.61 12.17
N THR A 76 2.40 -19.79 12.62
CA THR A 76 2.60 -18.33 12.78
C THR A 76 3.49 -17.94 13.96
N ASP A 77 4.02 -18.88 14.69
CA ASP A 77 5.04 -18.72 15.73
C ASP A 77 6.43 -19.18 15.28
N GLU A 78 6.57 -19.52 14.01
CA GLU A 78 7.86 -19.83 13.35
C GLU A 78 8.24 -18.73 12.37
N ILE A 79 9.52 -18.62 12.02
CA ILE A 79 10.00 -17.70 10.97
C ILE A 79 9.75 -18.27 9.58
N ALA A 80 9.75 -17.38 8.56
CA ALA A 80 9.68 -17.77 7.16
C ALA A 80 10.60 -16.89 6.30
N TRP A 81 11.03 -17.40 5.16
CA TRP A 81 11.97 -16.75 4.24
C TRP A 81 11.23 -16.03 3.11
N HIS A 82 10.74 -14.82 3.34
CA HIS A 82 9.85 -14.12 2.39
C HIS A 82 10.22 -12.67 2.07
N ALA A 83 10.96 -12.02 2.97
CA ALA A 83 11.13 -10.56 2.91
C ALA A 83 12.39 -10.10 2.16
N GLY A 84 13.32 -11.03 1.87
CA GLY A 84 14.57 -10.70 1.18
C GLY A 84 15.53 -9.82 1.99
N ASP A 85 15.32 -9.72 3.32
CA ASP A 85 16.11 -8.90 4.26
C ASP A 85 17.15 -9.71 5.06
N GLY A 86 17.43 -10.95 4.61
CA GLY A 86 18.45 -11.81 5.20
C GLY A 86 17.99 -12.62 6.41
N GLY A 87 18.92 -13.46 6.94
CA GLY A 87 18.62 -14.43 7.99
C GLY A 87 18.27 -13.81 9.37
N SER A 88 18.67 -12.56 9.62
CA SER A 88 18.35 -11.80 10.84
C SER A 88 17.38 -10.63 10.58
N GLY A 89 16.95 -10.43 9.35
CA GLY A 89 16.03 -9.35 8.97
C GLY A 89 14.68 -9.46 9.66
N LYS A 90 14.10 -8.34 10.04
CA LYS A 90 12.83 -8.30 10.77
C LYS A 90 11.64 -8.78 9.92
N GLY A 91 11.69 -8.58 8.62
CA GLY A 91 10.68 -9.09 7.72
C GLY A 91 10.57 -10.60 7.85
N ASN A 92 11.67 -11.31 7.64
CA ASN A 92 11.75 -12.77 7.72
C ASN A 92 11.49 -13.32 9.13
N THR A 93 12.06 -12.66 10.15
CA THR A 93 12.13 -13.23 11.52
C THR A 93 11.03 -12.77 12.46
N GLN A 94 10.27 -11.71 12.09
CA GLN A 94 9.29 -11.08 13.01
C GLN A 94 7.95 -10.76 12.35
N THR A 95 7.70 -11.17 11.08
CA THR A 95 6.39 -10.93 10.45
C THR A 95 5.75 -12.20 9.89
N ILE A 96 4.43 -12.21 9.89
CA ILE A 96 3.64 -13.27 9.25
C ILE A 96 3.48 -12.93 7.77
N ALA A 97 3.92 -13.81 6.88
CA ALA A 97 3.82 -13.63 5.44
C ALA A 97 2.50 -14.15 4.88
N ILE A 98 1.81 -13.34 4.07
CA ILE A 98 0.61 -13.72 3.31
C ILE A 98 0.88 -13.49 1.82
N GLU A 99 0.89 -14.56 1.03
CA GLU A 99 0.98 -14.55 -0.43
C GLU A 99 -0.41 -14.57 -1.04
N ILE A 100 -0.74 -13.56 -1.84
CA ILE A 100 -1.99 -13.48 -2.58
C ILE A 100 -1.80 -14.13 -3.93
N CYS A 101 -2.57 -15.18 -4.22
CA CYS A 101 -2.57 -15.84 -5.52
C CYS A 101 -3.10 -14.90 -6.60
N MET A 102 -2.53 -15.03 -7.79
CA MET A 102 -2.89 -14.22 -8.95
C MET A 102 -2.98 -15.04 -10.24
N ASN A 103 -3.31 -16.33 -10.08
CA ASN A 103 -3.55 -17.24 -11.19
C ASN A 103 -4.65 -16.71 -12.11
N SER A 104 -4.46 -16.90 -13.43
CA SER A 104 -5.33 -16.29 -14.45
C SER A 104 -6.75 -16.86 -14.49
N ASP A 105 -6.95 -18.03 -13.91
CA ASP A 105 -8.26 -18.71 -13.75
C ASP A 105 -8.93 -18.46 -12.40
N GLY A 106 -8.30 -17.66 -11.51
CA GLY A 106 -8.84 -17.27 -10.21
C GLY A 106 -9.44 -15.86 -10.18
N ASP A 107 -10.10 -15.53 -9.08
CA ASP A 107 -10.65 -14.18 -8.80
C ASP A 107 -9.67 -13.39 -7.91
N LEU A 108 -8.83 -12.56 -8.54
CA LEU A 108 -7.85 -11.73 -7.83
C LEU A 108 -8.50 -10.76 -6.83
N GLU A 109 -9.69 -10.22 -7.12
CA GLU A 109 -10.37 -9.30 -6.20
C GLU A 109 -10.77 -10.03 -4.93
N LYS A 110 -11.38 -11.20 -5.07
CA LYS A 110 -11.80 -12.01 -3.94
C LYS A 110 -10.62 -12.59 -3.16
N ALA A 111 -9.56 -13.03 -3.85
CA ALA A 111 -8.31 -13.47 -3.22
C ALA A 111 -7.68 -12.34 -2.39
N THR A 112 -7.63 -11.11 -2.94
CA THR A 112 -7.10 -9.94 -2.23
C THR A 112 -7.97 -9.54 -1.04
N ASP A 113 -9.30 -9.69 -1.15
CA ASP A 113 -10.23 -9.43 -0.05
C ASP A 113 -10.10 -10.48 1.07
N ASN A 114 -9.98 -11.76 0.72
CA ASN A 114 -9.68 -12.83 1.66
C ASN A 114 -8.34 -12.58 2.39
N ALA A 115 -7.32 -12.10 1.69
CA ALA A 115 -6.04 -11.72 2.29
C ALA A 115 -6.18 -10.57 3.29
N ALA A 116 -7.01 -9.56 3.00
CA ALA A 116 -7.29 -8.48 3.93
C ALA A 116 -8.00 -8.97 5.20
N GLN A 117 -8.97 -9.89 5.06
CA GLN A 117 -9.62 -10.53 6.20
C GLN A 117 -8.63 -11.37 7.02
N LEU A 118 -7.80 -12.18 6.36
CA LEU A 118 -6.80 -13.02 7.01
C LEU A 118 -5.77 -12.16 7.76
N ALA A 119 -5.29 -11.08 7.15
CA ALA A 119 -4.38 -10.15 7.81
C ALA A 119 -5.00 -9.57 9.10
N ALA A 120 -6.26 -9.14 9.05
CA ALA A 120 -6.98 -8.65 10.23
C ALA A 120 -7.10 -9.74 11.32
N GLN A 121 -7.39 -10.98 10.94
CA GLN A 121 -7.47 -12.11 11.89
C GLN A 121 -6.12 -12.37 12.56
N GLN A 122 -5.02 -12.38 11.79
CA GLN A 122 -3.68 -12.62 12.33
C GLN A 122 -3.23 -11.48 13.24
N LEU A 123 -3.47 -10.23 12.86
CA LEU A 123 -3.16 -9.07 13.70
C LEU A 123 -3.91 -9.12 15.04
N LYS A 124 -5.23 -9.42 15.02
CA LYS A 124 -6.00 -9.63 16.26
C LYS A 124 -5.44 -10.76 17.12
N LYS A 125 -5.19 -11.92 16.50
CA LYS A 125 -4.65 -13.09 17.19
C LYS A 125 -3.31 -12.82 17.88
N LYS A 126 -2.49 -11.91 17.31
CA LYS A 126 -1.19 -11.50 17.86
C LYS A 126 -1.29 -10.28 18.79
N GLY A 127 -2.46 -9.74 19.06
CA GLY A 127 -2.65 -8.53 19.88
C GLY A 127 -2.04 -7.27 19.28
N LEU A 128 -1.91 -7.23 17.94
CA LEU A 128 -1.32 -6.12 17.20
C LEU A 128 -2.42 -5.21 16.62
N SER A 129 -2.15 -3.91 16.51
CA SER A 129 -3.07 -2.97 15.88
C SER A 129 -3.19 -3.24 14.36
N ALA A 130 -4.31 -2.81 13.76
CA ALA A 130 -4.59 -2.97 12.34
C ALA A 130 -3.56 -2.29 11.41
N ASP A 131 -2.74 -1.38 11.93
CA ASP A 131 -1.73 -0.65 11.16
C ASP A 131 -0.40 -1.40 11.03
N LYS A 132 -0.24 -2.55 11.72
CA LYS A 132 0.98 -3.37 11.66
C LYS A 132 1.03 -4.22 10.38
N LEU A 133 0.91 -3.55 9.24
CA LEU A 133 0.92 -4.10 7.89
C LEU A 133 2.12 -3.58 7.11
N TYR A 134 2.78 -4.49 6.45
CA TYR A 134 3.96 -4.23 5.65
C TYR A 134 3.79 -4.81 4.24
N GLN A 135 4.48 -4.23 3.28
CA GLN A 135 4.69 -4.80 1.96
C GLN A 135 6.06 -5.49 1.92
N HIS A 136 6.26 -6.48 1.09
CA HIS A 136 7.62 -7.00 0.81
C HIS A 136 8.58 -5.87 0.45
N HIS A 137 8.08 -4.89 -0.31
CA HIS A 137 8.83 -3.69 -0.69
C HIS A 137 9.45 -2.95 0.49
N ASP A 138 8.78 -2.93 1.65
CA ASP A 138 9.26 -2.18 2.82
C ASP A 138 10.53 -2.78 3.43
N TRP A 139 10.84 -4.04 3.11
CA TRP A 139 12.00 -4.77 3.62
C TRP A 139 13.19 -4.75 2.66
N SER A 140 12.96 -5.01 1.38
CA SER A 140 14.04 -5.20 0.40
C SER A 140 13.92 -4.32 -0.85
N GLY A 141 12.88 -3.48 -0.95
CA GLY A 141 12.63 -2.64 -2.14
C GLY A 141 12.04 -3.41 -3.33
N LYS A 142 11.82 -4.74 -3.22
CA LYS A 142 11.17 -5.52 -4.28
C LYS A 142 9.80 -4.96 -4.62
N ASN A 143 9.42 -4.88 -5.90
CA ASN A 143 8.08 -4.47 -6.32
C ASN A 143 7.03 -5.54 -5.98
N CYS A 144 6.75 -5.71 -4.70
CA CYS A 144 5.79 -6.69 -4.17
C CYS A 144 5.07 -6.09 -2.94
N PRO A 145 3.73 -6.25 -2.81
CA PRO A 145 2.80 -6.99 -3.67
C PRO A 145 2.54 -6.28 -5.01
N SER A 146 2.94 -6.89 -6.12
CA SER A 146 2.99 -6.24 -7.44
C SER A 146 1.63 -5.73 -7.92
N GLN A 147 0.56 -6.50 -7.74
CA GLN A 147 -0.78 -6.15 -8.18
C GLN A 147 -1.36 -5.00 -7.35
N ILE A 148 -1.30 -5.07 -6.03
CA ILE A 148 -1.78 -4.00 -5.13
C ILE A 148 -0.99 -2.70 -5.37
N ARG A 149 0.32 -2.78 -5.59
CA ARG A 149 1.17 -1.63 -5.92
C ARG A 149 0.83 -1.01 -7.27
N ALA A 150 0.36 -1.83 -8.22
CA ALA A 150 -0.19 -1.39 -9.51
C ALA A 150 -1.66 -0.91 -9.43
N GLY A 151 -2.27 -0.93 -8.24
CA GLY A 151 -3.66 -0.53 -8.02
C GLY A 151 -4.69 -1.59 -8.38
N LYS A 152 -4.29 -2.87 -8.47
CA LYS A 152 -5.16 -4.00 -8.89
C LYS A 152 -5.34 -5.00 -7.74
N PRO A 153 -6.57 -5.44 -7.46
CA PRO A 153 -7.86 -4.89 -7.89
C PRO A 153 -8.11 -3.52 -7.27
N TYR A 154 -7.33 -3.16 -6.26
CA TYR A 154 -7.29 -1.87 -5.58
C TYR A 154 -5.91 -1.61 -4.98
N ASN A 155 -5.62 -0.35 -4.63
CA ASN A 155 -4.31 0.07 -4.15
C ASN A 155 -4.06 -0.29 -2.66
N TRP A 156 -2.82 -0.08 -2.20
CA TRP A 156 -2.40 -0.37 -0.82
C TRP A 156 -3.20 0.39 0.25
N SER A 157 -3.61 1.63 -0.02
CA SER A 157 -4.44 2.40 0.93
C SER A 157 -5.80 1.75 1.12
N THR A 158 -6.45 1.33 0.01
CA THR A 158 -7.72 0.60 0.06
C THR A 158 -7.56 -0.75 0.76
N PHE A 159 -6.46 -1.48 0.51
CA PHE A 159 -6.16 -2.74 1.21
C PHE A 159 -6.09 -2.53 2.73
N LYS A 160 -5.32 -1.53 3.20
CA LYS A 160 -5.23 -1.18 4.62
C LYS A 160 -6.59 -0.81 5.23
N SER A 161 -7.40 -0.05 4.50
CA SER A 161 -8.75 0.33 4.94
C SER A 161 -9.66 -0.89 5.11
N LYS A 162 -9.58 -1.86 4.18
CA LYS A 162 -10.30 -3.13 4.29
C LYS A 162 -9.84 -3.96 5.49
N VAL A 163 -8.52 -4.09 5.70
CA VAL A 163 -7.98 -4.76 6.89
C VAL A 163 -8.50 -4.12 8.19
N LYS A 164 -8.50 -2.79 8.27
CA LYS A 164 -9.01 -2.05 9.42
C LYS A 164 -10.53 -2.29 9.63
N ALA A 165 -11.30 -2.32 8.55
CA ALA A 165 -12.73 -2.63 8.61
C ALA A 165 -12.98 -4.04 9.17
N TYR A 166 -12.30 -5.06 8.63
CA TYR A 166 -12.38 -6.44 9.14
C TYR A 166 -11.87 -6.57 10.57
N TYR A 167 -10.80 -5.87 10.90
CA TYR A 167 -10.26 -5.81 12.26
C TYR A 167 -11.29 -5.27 13.25
N ASN A 168 -12.10 -4.28 12.88
CA ASN A 168 -13.15 -3.70 13.71
C ASN A 168 -14.49 -4.49 13.69
N GLY A 169 -14.54 -5.62 12.99
CA GLY A 169 -15.72 -6.48 12.96
C GLY A 169 -16.73 -6.17 11.87
N ASN A 170 -16.43 -5.26 10.94
CA ASN A 170 -17.28 -4.95 9.80
C ASN A 170 -17.16 -6.08 8.76
N THR A 171 -18.15 -6.97 8.71
CA THR A 171 -18.18 -8.15 7.81
C THR A 171 -18.60 -7.82 6.38
N SER A 172 -19.01 -6.59 6.12
CA SER A 172 -19.40 -6.08 4.79
C SER A 172 -18.47 -4.95 4.37
N ALA A 173 -17.26 -5.31 3.92
CA ALA A 173 -16.51 -4.41 3.07
C ALA A 173 -17.13 -4.49 1.68
N SER A 174 -18.26 -3.77 1.49
CA SER A 174 -19.00 -3.75 0.24
C SER A 174 -18.13 -3.30 -0.92
N LYS A 175 -18.23 -4.10 -2.00
CA LYS A 175 -17.74 -3.86 -3.35
C LYS A 175 -17.98 -2.39 -3.77
N PRO A 176 -16.98 -1.70 -4.36
CA PRO A 176 -17.31 -0.52 -5.14
C PRO A 176 -18.10 -0.97 -6.37
N SER A 177 -19.41 -0.80 -6.32
CA SER A 177 -20.33 -1.09 -7.42
C SER A 177 -20.00 -0.18 -8.59
N ALA A 178 -19.68 -0.78 -9.74
CA ALA A 178 -19.82 -0.12 -11.02
C ALA A 178 -21.31 0.19 -11.21
N GLY A 179 -21.64 1.49 -11.28
CA GLY A 179 -23.01 1.93 -11.29
C GLY A 179 -23.70 1.70 -12.62
N THR A 180 -24.87 1.06 -12.56
CA THR A 180 -25.99 1.37 -13.43
C THR A 180 -27.25 1.39 -12.57
N GLY A 181 -27.85 2.56 -12.53
CA GLY A 181 -29.28 2.87 -12.48
C GLY A 181 -30.16 2.41 -11.32
N SER A 182 -30.66 3.44 -10.62
CA SER A 182 -32.01 3.60 -10.07
C SER A 182 -32.38 2.98 -8.72
N GLY A 183 -32.72 3.88 -7.77
CA GLY A 183 -33.72 3.64 -6.73
C GLY A 183 -33.25 3.77 -5.28
N SER A 184 -33.30 5.04 -4.76
CA SER A 184 -33.77 5.43 -3.40
C SER A 184 -33.27 4.68 -2.16
N ASN A 185 -32.35 5.27 -1.47
CA ASN A 185 -32.32 5.79 -0.08
C ASN A 185 -30.85 6.14 0.29
N SER A 186 -30.48 7.42 0.18
CA SER A 186 -29.11 7.85 0.34
C SER A 186 -28.79 8.17 1.80
N SER A 187 -28.18 7.23 2.51
CA SER A 187 -27.33 7.63 3.64
C SER A 187 -26.08 8.32 3.07
N LYS A 188 -25.89 9.61 3.38
CA LYS A 188 -24.72 10.41 2.98
C LYS A 188 -23.44 9.65 3.34
N LYS A 189 -22.49 9.56 2.38
CA LYS A 189 -21.17 8.97 2.63
C LYS A 189 -20.45 9.70 3.75
N THR A 190 -19.70 8.94 4.54
CA THR A 190 -18.87 9.54 5.60
C THR A 190 -17.66 10.26 4.99
N VAL A 191 -17.08 11.22 5.71
CA VAL A 191 -15.88 11.96 5.31
C VAL A 191 -14.73 11.00 5.01
N SER A 192 -14.59 9.91 5.77
CA SER A 192 -13.56 8.89 5.55
C SER A 192 -13.77 8.15 4.23
N GLN A 193 -14.99 7.75 3.90
CA GLN A 193 -15.31 7.09 2.62
C GLN A 193 -15.06 8.01 1.42
N LEU A 194 -15.38 9.30 1.58
CA LEU A 194 -15.09 10.30 0.54
C LEU A 194 -13.60 10.52 0.36
N ALA A 195 -12.83 10.54 1.45
CA ALA A 195 -11.38 10.62 1.40
C ALA A 195 -10.77 9.43 0.65
N ASP A 196 -11.25 8.21 0.91
CA ASP A 196 -10.83 7.01 0.18
C ASP A 196 -11.13 7.12 -1.33
N GLU A 197 -12.31 7.64 -1.68
CA GLU A 197 -12.70 7.86 -3.07
C GLU A 197 -11.89 8.98 -3.75
N VAL A 198 -11.53 10.02 -3.02
CA VAL A 198 -10.64 11.09 -3.49
C VAL A 198 -9.24 10.54 -3.74
N ILE A 199 -8.71 9.72 -2.83
CA ILE A 199 -7.41 9.05 -2.98
C ILE A 199 -7.43 8.08 -4.16
N ALA A 200 -8.55 7.40 -4.39
CA ALA A 200 -8.77 6.54 -5.54
C ALA A 200 -9.02 7.32 -6.87
N GLY A 201 -8.99 8.66 -6.85
CA GLY A 201 -9.13 9.50 -8.05
C GLY A 201 -10.56 9.69 -8.57
N LYS A 202 -11.59 9.16 -7.90
CA LYS A 202 -12.99 9.18 -8.37
C LYS A 202 -13.62 10.58 -8.46
N TRP A 203 -13.08 11.52 -7.71
CA TRP A 203 -13.59 12.90 -7.63
C TRP A 203 -12.82 13.89 -8.51
N GLY A 204 -11.78 13.42 -9.25
CA GLY A 204 -10.90 14.30 -10.00
C GLY A 204 -9.89 15.04 -9.12
N ASN A 205 -9.28 16.13 -9.64
CA ASN A 205 -8.21 16.85 -8.96
C ASN A 205 -8.50 18.35 -8.84
N GLY A 206 -7.89 19.01 -7.86
CA GLY A 206 -7.97 20.45 -7.67
C GLY A 206 -9.41 21.00 -7.62
N ASP A 207 -9.67 22.06 -8.38
CA ASP A 207 -10.98 22.74 -8.42
C ASP A 207 -12.12 21.84 -8.92
N THR A 208 -11.82 20.89 -9.82
CA THR A 208 -12.80 19.92 -10.28
C THR A 208 -13.28 19.01 -9.15
N ARG A 209 -12.38 18.57 -8.28
CA ARG A 209 -12.70 17.80 -7.08
C ARG A 209 -13.55 18.63 -6.12
N LYS A 210 -13.13 19.86 -5.86
CA LYS A 210 -13.87 20.78 -4.96
C LYS A 210 -15.31 20.97 -5.44
N LYS A 211 -15.48 21.36 -6.71
CA LYS A 211 -16.81 21.57 -7.32
C LYS A 211 -17.69 20.31 -7.26
N LYS A 212 -17.13 19.12 -7.53
CA LYS A 212 -17.89 17.86 -7.50
C LYS A 212 -18.33 17.48 -6.09
N LEU A 213 -17.47 17.62 -5.09
CA LEU A 213 -17.78 17.32 -3.69
C LEU A 213 -18.84 18.28 -3.15
N GLU A 214 -18.67 19.57 -3.39
CA GLU A 214 -19.62 20.62 -2.99
C GLU A 214 -20.98 20.45 -3.70
N ALA A 215 -20.99 20.16 -5.00
CA ALA A 215 -22.22 19.88 -5.76
C ALA A 215 -22.95 18.62 -5.27
N ALA A 216 -22.22 17.64 -4.72
CA ALA A 216 -22.80 16.47 -4.08
C ALA A 216 -23.21 16.71 -2.60
N GLY A 217 -23.08 17.93 -2.13
CA GLY A 217 -23.48 18.35 -0.76
C GLY A 217 -22.53 17.90 0.34
N TYR A 218 -21.24 17.72 0.01
CA TYR A 218 -20.18 17.35 0.95
C TYR A 218 -19.25 18.53 1.25
N ASP A 219 -18.76 18.57 2.48
CA ASP A 219 -17.73 19.54 2.89
C ASP A 219 -16.36 19.14 2.32
N TYR A 220 -15.90 19.91 1.33
CA TYR A 220 -14.60 19.68 0.68
C TYR A 220 -13.45 19.75 1.68
N ASP A 221 -13.46 20.70 2.60
CA ASP A 221 -12.34 20.93 3.52
C ASP A 221 -12.24 19.79 4.54
N ALA A 222 -13.37 19.29 5.03
CA ALA A 222 -13.41 18.11 5.89
C ALA A 222 -12.90 16.86 5.17
N VAL A 223 -13.31 16.66 3.91
CA VAL A 223 -12.83 15.54 3.08
C VAL A 223 -11.33 15.66 2.80
N GLN A 224 -10.85 16.86 2.42
CA GLN A 224 -9.44 17.08 2.14
C GLN A 224 -8.56 16.93 3.40
N LYS A 225 -9.05 17.34 4.56
CA LYS A 225 -8.38 17.13 5.85
C LYS A 225 -8.22 15.65 6.17
N GLU A 226 -9.24 14.85 5.93
CA GLU A 226 -9.18 13.40 6.12
C GLU A 226 -8.27 12.74 5.08
N VAL A 227 -8.29 13.18 3.82
CA VAL A 227 -7.32 12.78 2.77
C VAL A 227 -5.89 13.03 3.24
N ASN A 228 -5.60 14.23 3.72
CA ASN A 228 -4.29 14.60 4.21
C ASN A 228 -3.85 13.74 5.40
N LYS A 229 -4.75 13.47 6.33
CA LYS A 229 -4.52 12.60 7.49
C LYS A 229 -4.23 11.16 7.07
N GLN A 230 -5.00 10.60 6.13
CA GLN A 230 -4.80 9.24 5.61
C GLN A 230 -3.50 9.12 4.82
N LEU A 231 -3.08 10.20 4.15
CA LEU A 231 -1.80 10.29 3.44
C LEU A 231 -0.61 10.62 4.34
N GLY A 232 -0.81 10.77 5.66
CA GLY A 232 0.25 11.09 6.62
C GLY A 232 0.75 12.53 6.53
N VAL A 233 -0.01 13.43 5.91
CA VAL A 233 0.29 14.86 5.87
C VAL A 233 -0.16 15.46 7.20
N SER A 234 0.78 15.70 8.13
CA SER A 234 0.51 16.35 9.41
C SER A 234 0.03 17.79 9.18
N THR A 235 -1.27 18.03 9.33
CA THR A 235 -1.79 19.38 9.52
C THR A 235 -1.62 19.73 11.00
N SER A 236 -0.53 20.39 11.35
CA SER A 236 -0.40 21.02 12.66
C SER A 236 -1.38 22.20 12.74
N THR A 237 -2.51 22.00 13.44
CA THR A 237 -3.33 23.08 13.92
C THR A 237 -2.65 23.73 15.12
N GLY A 238 -1.79 24.70 14.84
CA GLY A 238 -1.28 25.63 15.82
C GLY A 238 -1.89 26.99 15.55
N SER A 239 -2.76 27.44 16.43
CA SER A 239 -3.27 28.82 16.45
C SER A 239 -2.09 29.77 16.68
N GLY A 240 -1.82 30.64 15.74
CA GLY A 240 -0.76 31.66 15.83
C GLY A 240 -0.73 32.49 14.55
N ASN A 241 -1.34 33.64 14.61
CA ASN A 241 -1.46 34.64 13.58
C ASN A 241 -0.08 35.15 13.14
N THR A 242 0.39 34.74 11.94
CA THR A 242 1.22 35.56 11.06
C THR A 242 1.19 34.98 9.65
N SER A 243 0.67 35.76 8.73
CA SER A 243 0.52 35.50 7.31
C SER A 243 1.89 35.46 6.62
N SER A 244 2.52 34.31 6.52
CA SER A 244 3.56 34.04 5.52
C SER A 244 2.99 33.11 4.46
N LYS A 245 2.82 33.61 3.23
CA LYS A 245 2.40 32.81 2.07
C LYS A 245 3.33 31.62 1.92
N LYS A 246 2.86 30.40 2.18
CA LYS A 246 3.61 29.18 1.88
C LYS A 246 3.91 29.12 0.39
N LYS A 247 5.18 29.05 0.04
CA LYS A 247 5.60 28.89 -1.36
C LYS A 247 5.25 27.48 -1.83
N THR A 248 4.69 27.39 -3.03
CA THR A 248 4.39 26.10 -3.69
C THR A 248 5.18 25.99 -4.98
N VAL A 249 5.44 24.77 -5.41
CA VAL A 249 5.97 24.44 -6.73
C VAL A 249 4.97 23.61 -7.50
N THR A 250 4.67 24.02 -8.73
CA THR A 250 3.83 23.26 -9.68
C THR A 250 4.73 22.73 -10.79
N LEU A 251 4.74 21.40 -10.94
CA LEU A 251 5.39 20.70 -12.04
C LEU A 251 4.40 20.60 -13.21
N PRO A 252 4.78 20.99 -14.44
CA PRO A 252 3.85 21.12 -15.54
C PRO A 252 3.31 19.78 -16.02
N SER A 253 2.08 19.78 -16.52
CA SER A 253 1.41 18.60 -17.11
C SER A 253 2.11 18.09 -18.39
N SER A 254 2.95 18.89 -19.02
CA SER A 254 3.76 18.50 -20.17
C SER A 254 4.97 17.63 -19.81
N ALA A 255 5.39 17.61 -18.54
CA ALA A 255 6.53 16.82 -18.11
C ALA A 255 6.17 15.35 -17.95
N SER A 256 6.74 14.48 -18.78
CA SER A 256 6.54 13.03 -18.74
C SER A 256 7.15 12.38 -17.49
N SER A 257 8.26 12.93 -16.98
CA SER A 257 8.92 12.48 -15.75
C SER A 257 9.67 13.63 -15.09
N TRP A 258 9.86 13.51 -13.77
CA TRP A 258 10.61 14.47 -12.95
C TRP A 258 11.44 13.73 -11.90
N ARG A 259 12.77 13.91 -11.92
CA ARG A 259 13.68 13.24 -10.99
C ARG A 259 13.48 13.73 -9.56
N VAL A 260 13.51 12.79 -8.63
CA VAL A 260 13.54 13.07 -7.19
C VAL A 260 14.83 12.54 -6.57
N TYR A 261 15.38 13.28 -5.62
CA TYR A 261 16.68 13.02 -5.03
C TYR A 261 16.59 12.95 -3.51
N PRO A 262 17.33 12.06 -2.85
CA PRO A 262 17.41 12.05 -1.39
C PRO A 262 17.92 13.40 -0.87
N THR A 263 17.40 13.86 0.28
CA THR A 263 17.78 15.16 0.86
C THR A 263 19.23 15.23 1.32
N ASN A 264 19.89 14.07 1.49
CA ASN A 264 21.30 13.95 1.90
C ASN A 264 22.28 13.74 0.73
N LYS A 265 21.80 13.84 -0.53
CA LYS A 265 22.64 13.72 -1.73
C LYS A 265 22.43 14.93 -2.64
N ALA A 266 23.45 15.28 -3.41
CA ALA A 266 23.36 16.32 -4.43
C ALA A 266 22.32 15.92 -5.50
N PRO A 267 21.43 16.84 -5.94
CA PRO A 267 20.41 16.56 -6.95
C PRO A 267 20.98 16.57 -8.37
N VAL A 268 21.90 15.64 -8.64
CA VAL A 268 22.55 15.43 -9.94
C VAL A 268 22.17 14.06 -10.49
N ILE A 269 22.21 13.91 -11.81
CA ILE A 269 21.94 12.65 -12.51
C ILE A 269 22.83 11.55 -11.93
N GLY A 270 22.22 10.40 -11.61
CA GLY A 270 22.87 9.26 -10.95
C GLY A 270 22.66 9.20 -9.43
N ASN A 271 22.15 10.28 -8.82
CA ASN A 271 21.81 10.30 -7.39
C ASN A 271 20.29 10.23 -7.15
N GLU A 272 19.48 10.12 -8.20
CA GLU A 272 18.03 10.04 -8.08
C GLU A 272 17.59 8.78 -7.32
N CYS A 273 16.57 8.92 -6.48
CA CYS A 273 15.88 7.81 -5.81
C CYS A 273 14.57 7.42 -6.49
N GLY A 274 14.18 8.14 -7.55
CA GLY A 274 12.99 7.83 -8.32
C GLY A 274 12.50 8.97 -9.20
N TYR A 275 11.26 8.83 -9.67
CA TYR A 275 10.66 9.77 -10.63
C TYR A 275 9.20 10.07 -10.25
N LEU A 276 8.79 11.34 -10.39
CA LEU A 276 7.40 11.77 -10.45
C LEU A 276 6.97 11.81 -11.93
N TYR A 277 5.69 11.69 -12.18
CA TYR A 277 5.11 11.67 -13.53
C TYR A 277 4.00 12.73 -13.66
N PRO A 278 4.34 14.03 -13.76
CA PRO A 278 3.36 15.11 -13.77
C PRO A 278 2.31 14.98 -14.87
N SER A 279 2.69 14.52 -16.08
CA SER A 279 1.77 14.34 -17.20
C SER A 279 0.63 13.34 -16.91
N LYS A 280 0.87 12.33 -16.07
CA LYS A 280 -0.16 11.35 -15.69
C LYS A 280 -1.26 11.94 -14.82
N PHE A 281 -1.01 13.11 -14.21
CA PHE A 281 -1.91 13.71 -13.22
C PHE A 281 -2.37 15.13 -13.60
N GLY A 282 -2.10 15.58 -14.83
CA GLY A 282 -2.44 16.94 -15.25
C GLY A 282 -1.57 18.03 -14.59
N GLY A 283 -0.36 17.67 -14.17
CA GLY A 283 0.56 18.45 -13.36
C GLY A 283 0.57 18.00 -11.90
N LEU A 284 1.63 18.38 -11.16
CA LEU A 284 1.77 18.07 -9.73
C LEU A 284 2.13 19.33 -8.98
N THR A 285 1.43 19.62 -7.87
CA THR A 285 1.73 20.78 -7.02
C THR A 285 2.10 20.32 -5.62
N TYR A 286 3.19 20.86 -5.09
CA TYR A 286 3.72 20.55 -3.76
C TYR A 286 4.01 21.83 -2.98
N ASP A 287 3.84 21.78 -1.65
CA ASP A 287 4.40 22.77 -0.75
C ASP A 287 5.94 22.69 -0.78
N ILE A 288 6.62 23.82 -0.85
CA ILE A 288 8.07 23.90 -0.70
C ILE A 288 8.40 23.89 0.79
N LEU A 289 9.05 22.84 1.25
CA LEU A 289 9.46 22.68 2.64
C LEU A 289 10.78 23.38 2.95
N ALA A 290 11.69 23.44 1.95
CA ALA A 290 12.98 24.11 2.02
C ALA A 290 13.51 24.36 0.61
N THR A 291 14.47 25.30 0.51
CA THR A 291 15.24 25.56 -0.72
C THR A 291 16.74 25.40 -0.36
N PRO A 292 17.24 24.14 -0.34
CA PRO A 292 18.59 23.84 0.16
C PRO A 292 19.70 24.46 -0.69
N GLN A 293 19.43 24.75 -1.96
CA GLN A 293 20.31 25.47 -2.88
C GLN A 293 19.51 26.10 -4.02
N THR A 294 20.16 26.92 -4.84
CA THR A 294 19.54 27.55 -6.02
C THR A 294 18.90 26.49 -6.90
N ASP A 295 17.68 26.77 -7.39
CA ASP A 295 16.90 25.90 -8.28
C ASP A 295 16.57 24.51 -7.71
N VAL A 296 16.65 24.31 -6.42
CA VAL A 296 16.27 23.06 -5.75
C VAL A 296 15.23 23.34 -4.68
N ALA A 297 14.11 22.63 -4.77
CA ALA A 297 13.07 22.63 -3.77
C ALA A 297 13.00 21.26 -3.06
N THR A 298 12.91 21.30 -1.73
CA THR A 298 12.56 20.13 -0.93
C THR A 298 11.04 20.05 -0.82
N ILE A 299 10.49 18.91 -1.18
CA ILE A 299 9.05 18.62 -1.14
C ILE A 299 8.77 17.34 -0.40
N GLN A 300 7.53 17.16 0.04
CA GLN A 300 7.04 15.89 0.57
C GLN A 300 6.28 15.15 -0.53
N THR A 301 6.71 13.96 -0.89
CA THR A 301 6.03 13.08 -1.84
C THR A 301 5.43 11.88 -1.12
N ARG A 302 4.45 11.25 -1.76
CA ARG A 302 3.82 10.03 -1.23
C ARG A 302 4.75 8.84 -1.28
N ASP A 303 5.43 8.66 -2.42
CA ASP A 303 6.13 7.41 -2.75
C ASP A 303 7.61 7.43 -2.32
N TYR A 304 8.20 8.63 -2.19
CA TYR A 304 9.62 8.81 -1.88
C TYR A 304 9.86 9.58 -0.57
N GLY A 305 8.77 9.95 0.16
CA GLY A 305 8.90 10.75 1.36
C GLY A 305 9.42 12.16 1.08
N LYS A 306 10.30 12.69 1.95
CA LYS A 306 10.92 13.99 1.82
C LYS A 306 12.10 13.92 0.84
N VAL A 307 12.00 14.63 -0.28
CA VAL A 307 12.97 14.60 -1.39
C VAL A 307 13.26 15.99 -1.92
N ASN A 308 14.41 16.13 -2.59
CA ASN A 308 14.76 17.29 -3.37
C ASN A 308 14.35 17.11 -4.83
N ILE A 309 13.91 18.19 -5.47
CA ILE A 309 13.63 18.27 -6.92
C ILE A 309 14.32 19.49 -7.50
N TYR A 310 14.75 19.38 -8.76
CA TYR A 310 15.31 20.51 -9.50
C TYR A 310 14.19 21.31 -10.15
N VAL A 311 14.15 22.63 -9.91
CA VAL A 311 13.01 23.51 -10.25
C VAL A 311 13.45 24.80 -10.96
N ALA A 312 14.57 24.76 -11.70
CA ALA A 312 15.00 25.89 -12.52
C ALA A 312 13.90 26.33 -13.50
N LYS A 313 13.86 27.60 -13.85
CA LYS A 313 12.89 28.16 -14.81
C LYS A 313 12.85 27.39 -16.14
N SER A 314 14.00 26.90 -16.60
CA SER A 314 14.13 26.10 -17.81
C SER A 314 13.39 24.77 -17.78
N THR A 315 13.02 24.28 -16.61
CA THR A 315 12.26 23.02 -16.44
C THR A 315 10.76 23.19 -16.65
N GLY A 316 10.26 24.42 -16.69
CA GLY A 316 8.84 24.72 -16.71
C GLY A 316 8.16 24.63 -15.34
N ALA A 317 8.89 24.40 -14.25
CA ALA A 317 8.35 24.45 -12.90
C ALA A 317 7.92 25.87 -12.54
N ILE A 318 6.76 26.02 -11.90
CA ILE A 318 6.21 27.30 -11.48
C ILE A 318 6.24 27.38 -9.96
N ILE A 319 6.95 28.34 -9.40
CA ILE A 319 6.98 28.63 -7.96
C ILE A 319 6.05 29.83 -7.70
N LYS A 320 5.14 29.68 -6.73
CA LYS A 320 4.20 30.71 -6.29
C LYS A 320 4.31 30.96 -4.80
#